data_d2ae931c4c838732352bb1e58ccf5701
#
_entry.id   d2ae931c4c838732352bb1e58ccf5701
#
_cell.length_a   1.000
_cell.length_b   1.000
_cell.length_c   1.000
_cell.angle_alpha   90.00
_cell.angle_beta   90.00
_cell.angle_gamma   90.00
#
_symmetry.space_group_name_H-M   'P 1'
#
loop_
_entity.id
_entity.type
_entity.pdbx_description
1 polymer ?
#
loop_
_entity_poly.entity_id
_entity_poly.type
_entity_poly.pdbx_seq_one_letter_code
_entity_poly.pdbx_strand_id
1 'polypeptide(L)'
;MESPQQPTLESAHWNTTQHADGNVAGVAVVLNKNARGVNPRQVRRLGALGGERHVFLSESAEHSRRIAQTVIERGYHTVLLGGGDGTFVCCLTDLMAAAARLGRPLPRLGVLRLGTGNAIAYYIGVQPPTERGLQSEITRAQQLHAPVRDLPLLLVDGKLAPFAGTGLDSQILDDYAATTRALDRVGLGSVLGSGVRYTLAVGLRSVP
;
A
#
# COMPACT_ATOMS: atom_id res chain seq x y z
N MET A 1 24.95 -30.20 5.59
CA MET A 1 24.48 -28.82 5.75
C MET A 1 23.37 -28.63 4.76
N GLU A 2 22.13 -28.88 5.18
CA GLU A 2 20.96 -28.67 4.34
C GLU A 2 20.59 -27.19 4.38
N SER A 3 20.48 -26.57 3.19
CA SER A 3 19.96 -25.21 3.05
C SER A 3 18.49 -25.18 3.49
N PRO A 4 18.05 -24.15 4.20
CA PRO A 4 16.66 -24.04 4.59
C PRO A 4 15.80 -23.91 3.33
N GLN A 5 14.90 -24.85 3.11
CA GLN A 5 13.90 -24.82 2.05
C GLN A 5 13.03 -23.60 2.22
N GLN A 6 13.08 -22.69 1.24
CA GLN A 6 12.10 -21.60 1.14
C GLN A 6 10.70 -22.23 0.92
N PRO A 7 9.67 -21.76 1.62
CA PRO A 7 8.32 -22.26 1.40
C PRO A 7 7.89 -21.88 -0.02
N THR A 8 7.64 -22.90 -0.83
CA THR A 8 7.00 -22.79 -2.15
C THR A 8 5.61 -22.18 -1.95
N LEU A 9 5.38 -21.00 -2.51
CA LEU A 9 4.06 -20.34 -2.57
C LEU A 9 3.17 -21.02 -3.63
N GLU A 10 3.01 -22.33 -3.55
CA GLU A 10 1.98 -23.03 -4.31
C GLU A 10 0.62 -22.72 -3.69
N SER A 11 -0.18 -21.97 -4.45
CA SER A 11 -1.63 -21.76 -4.25
C SER A 11 -2.11 -21.60 -2.79
N ALA A 12 -1.53 -20.66 -2.07
CA ALA A 12 -2.10 -20.26 -0.79
C ALA A 12 -3.42 -19.52 -1.07
N HIS A 13 -4.52 -20.25 -1.11
CA HIS A 13 -5.85 -19.68 -0.96
C HIS A 13 -5.94 -19.11 0.45
N TRP A 14 -5.64 -17.82 0.58
CA TRP A 14 -5.76 -17.09 1.82
C TRP A 14 -7.24 -16.96 2.15
N ASN A 15 -7.76 -17.90 2.91
CA ASN A 15 -9.16 -17.94 3.31
C ASN A 15 -9.39 -16.87 4.39
N THR A 16 -9.96 -15.73 4.01
CA THR A 16 -10.28 -14.59 4.89
C THR A 16 -11.47 -14.88 5.84
N THR A 17 -11.96 -16.12 5.90
CA THR A 17 -13.26 -16.46 6.52
C THR A 17 -13.20 -17.03 7.93
N GLN A 18 -12.06 -17.08 8.63
CA GLN A 18 -12.03 -17.56 10.02
C GLN A 18 -11.68 -16.45 11.01
N HIS A 19 -12.59 -15.53 11.23
CA HIS A 19 -12.67 -14.75 12.45
C HIS A 19 -13.74 -15.38 13.36
N ALA A 20 -13.45 -16.53 13.91
CA ALA A 20 -14.19 -17.06 15.05
C ALA A 20 -13.45 -16.58 16.29
N ASP A 21 -13.90 -15.46 16.86
CA ASP A 21 -13.98 -15.23 18.30
C ASP A 21 -14.21 -13.76 18.60
N GLY A 22 -15.14 -13.49 19.45
CA GLY A 22 -15.87 -12.30 19.83
C GLY A 22 -15.16 -10.99 20.20
N ASN A 23 -13.96 -10.70 19.72
CA ASN A 23 -13.32 -9.38 19.94
C ASN A 23 -12.56 -8.90 18.71
N VAL A 24 -13.28 -8.71 17.61
CA VAL A 24 -12.70 -8.24 16.35
C VAL A 24 -12.43 -6.73 16.47
N ALA A 25 -11.17 -6.34 16.56
CA ALA A 25 -10.80 -4.94 16.42
C ALA A 25 -11.23 -4.48 15.02
N GLY A 26 -12.03 -3.41 14.93
CA GLY A 26 -12.67 -2.93 13.70
C GLY A 26 -11.74 -2.74 12.50
N VAL A 27 -11.57 -1.51 12.03
CA VAL A 27 -10.75 -1.14 10.86
C VAL A 27 -9.47 -0.46 11.33
N ALA A 28 -8.32 -0.89 10.81
CA ALA A 28 -7.07 -0.15 10.91
C ALA A 28 -6.85 0.71 9.65
N VAL A 29 -6.25 1.88 9.81
CA VAL A 29 -5.80 2.73 8.72
C VAL A 29 -4.29 2.87 8.81
N VAL A 30 -3.56 2.41 7.82
CA VAL A 30 -2.09 2.51 7.75
C VAL A 30 -1.72 3.49 6.66
N LEU A 31 -1.07 4.58 7.03
CA LEU A 31 -0.70 5.68 6.15
C LEU A 31 0.81 5.74 5.96
N ASN A 32 1.26 5.94 4.74
CA ASN A 32 2.66 6.28 4.47
C ASN A 32 2.85 7.80 4.57
N LYS A 33 3.59 8.27 5.58
CA LYS A 33 3.90 9.70 5.80
C LYS A 33 4.48 10.39 4.56
N ASN A 34 5.24 9.64 3.75
CA ASN A 34 5.92 10.16 2.57
C ASN A 34 5.02 10.19 1.33
N ALA A 35 3.79 9.67 1.40
CA ALA A 35 2.85 9.73 0.30
C ALA A 35 2.29 11.15 0.13
N ARG A 36 2.21 11.63 -1.11
CA ARG A 36 1.85 13.03 -1.44
C ARG A 36 0.51 13.48 -0.85
N GLY A 37 -0.48 12.60 -0.78
CA GLY A 37 -1.82 12.90 -0.25
C GLY A 37 -1.93 12.75 1.27
N VAL A 38 -0.88 12.28 1.95
CA VAL A 38 -0.88 12.14 3.41
C VAL A 38 -0.32 13.42 4.05
N ASN A 39 -1.18 14.15 4.71
CA ASN A 39 -0.85 15.39 5.41
C ASN A 39 -1.59 15.44 6.77
N PRO A 40 -1.21 16.35 7.69
CA PRO A 40 -1.81 16.41 9.02
C PRO A 40 -3.34 16.57 9.02
N ARG A 41 -3.89 17.26 8.01
CA ARG A 41 -5.36 17.44 7.86
C ARG A 41 -6.03 16.09 7.53
N GLN A 42 -5.45 15.31 6.61
CA GLN A 42 -5.99 13.99 6.26
C GLN A 42 -5.85 12.99 7.41
N VAL A 43 -4.73 13.00 8.11
CA VAL A 43 -4.52 12.14 9.29
C VAL A 43 -5.58 12.42 10.36
N ARG A 44 -5.78 13.70 10.73
CA ARG A 44 -6.83 14.09 11.71
C ARG A 44 -8.23 13.69 11.24
N ARG A 45 -8.54 13.87 9.95
CA ARG A 45 -9.83 13.50 9.38
C ARG A 45 -10.09 11.99 9.49
N LEU A 46 -9.10 11.17 9.12
CA LEU A 46 -9.20 9.72 9.21
C LEU A 46 -9.30 9.27 10.68
N GLY A 47 -8.60 9.93 11.59
CA GLY A 47 -8.73 9.71 13.04
C GLY A 47 -10.13 10.00 13.55
N ALA A 48 -10.74 11.10 13.12
CA ALA A 48 -12.12 11.45 13.49
C ALA A 48 -13.15 10.45 12.93
N LEU A 49 -12.91 9.87 11.75
CA LEU A 49 -13.82 8.92 11.11
C LEU A 49 -13.67 7.47 11.63
N GLY A 50 -12.44 7.04 11.88
CA GLY A 50 -12.12 5.64 12.21
C GLY A 50 -11.64 5.42 13.66
N GLY A 51 -11.46 6.50 14.43
CA GLY A 51 -10.84 6.48 15.75
C GLY A 51 -9.32 6.64 15.69
N GLU A 52 -8.77 7.62 16.38
CA GLU A 52 -7.34 8.00 16.32
C GLU A 52 -6.40 6.84 16.65
N ARG A 53 -6.77 5.99 17.62
CA ARG A 53 -5.98 4.82 18.05
C ARG A 53 -5.84 3.73 16.97
N HIS A 54 -6.62 3.81 15.89
CA HIS A 54 -6.63 2.86 14.78
C HIS A 54 -5.97 3.43 13.53
N VAL A 55 -5.44 4.66 13.59
CA VAL A 55 -4.67 5.28 12.51
C VAL A 55 -3.18 5.20 12.82
N PHE A 56 -2.45 4.53 11.95
CA PHE A 56 -1.01 4.32 12.04
C PHE A 56 -0.32 5.11 10.93
N LEU A 57 0.72 5.85 11.29
CA LEU A 57 1.51 6.64 10.34
C LEU A 57 2.91 6.02 10.20
N SER A 58 3.17 5.38 9.08
CA SER A 58 4.48 4.78 8.78
C SER A 58 5.46 5.85 8.29
N GLU A 59 6.65 5.90 8.90
CA GLU A 59 7.69 6.87 8.60
C GLU A 59 8.92 6.24 7.91
N SER A 60 9.08 4.92 8.07
CA SER A 60 10.17 4.13 7.49
C SER A 60 9.72 2.70 7.21
N ALA A 61 10.50 1.94 6.45
CA ALA A 61 10.24 0.53 6.20
C ALA A 61 10.26 -0.31 7.50
N GLU A 62 11.13 0.02 8.44
CA GLU A 62 11.16 -0.66 9.75
C GLU A 62 9.92 -0.33 10.58
N HIS A 63 9.48 0.93 10.56
CA HIS A 63 8.24 1.34 11.22
C HIS A 63 7.01 0.67 10.61
N SER A 64 6.97 0.51 9.27
CA SER A 64 5.93 -0.24 8.55
C SER A 64 5.82 -1.68 9.05
N ARG A 65 6.94 -2.38 9.20
CA ARG A 65 6.97 -3.76 9.72
C ARG A 65 6.44 -3.86 11.15
N ARG A 66 6.79 -2.93 12.04
CA ARG A 66 6.25 -2.88 13.41
C ARG A 66 4.75 -2.61 13.42
N ILE A 67 4.26 -1.71 12.57
CA ILE A 67 2.83 -1.45 12.40
C ILE A 67 2.12 -2.70 11.91
N ALA A 68 2.65 -3.38 10.89
CA ALA A 68 2.07 -4.62 10.37
C ALA A 68 1.95 -5.69 11.46
N GLN A 69 3.00 -5.88 12.28
CA GLN A 69 2.94 -6.78 13.42
C GLN A 69 1.81 -6.40 14.39
N THR A 70 1.75 -5.13 14.80
CA THR A 70 0.71 -4.62 15.71
C THR A 70 -0.70 -4.82 15.14
N VAL A 71 -0.87 -4.60 13.84
CA VAL A 71 -2.15 -4.76 13.15
C VAL A 71 -2.61 -6.23 13.20
N ILE A 72 -1.72 -7.16 12.91
CA ILE A 72 -2.01 -8.60 12.96
C ILE A 72 -2.25 -9.06 14.41
N GLU A 73 -1.43 -8.62 15.37
CA GLU A 73 -1.60 -8.97 16.79
C GLU A 73 -2.95 -8.49 17.35
N ARG A 74 -3.41 -7.32 16.94
CA ARG A 74 -4.70 -6.78 17.39
C ARG A 74 -5.91 -7.39 16.68
N GLY A 75 -5.72 -8.19 15.63
CA GLY A 75 -6.79 -8.90 14.95
C GLY A 75 -7.79 -8.00 14.22
N TYR A 76 -7.33 -6.92 13.58
CA TYR A 76 -8.20 -6.10 12.74
C TYR A 76 -8.79 -6.93 11.60
N HIS A 77 -10.09 -6.81 11.36
CA HIS A 77 -10.74 -7.52 10.26
C HIS A 77 -10.50 -6.86 8.89
N THR A 78 -10.22 -5.56 8.87
CA THR A 78 -9.94 -4.80 7.64
C THR A 78 -8.83 -3.79 7.89
N VAL A 79 -7.95 -3.64 6.92
CA VAL A 79 -6.88 -2.64 6.91
C VAL A 79 -7.00 -1.78 5.67
N LEU A 80 -7.13 -0.46 5.86
CA LEU A 80 -7.08 0.54 4.79
C LEU A 80 -5.65 1.06 4.64
N LEU A 81 -5.08 0.89 3.46
CA LEU A 81 -3.72 1.30 3.14
C LEU A 81 -3.74 2.65 2.40
N GLY A 82 -3.20 3.69 3.02
CA GLY A 82 -3.16 5.04 2.47
C GLY A 82 -1.79 5.40 1.91
N GLY A 83 -1.72 5.49 0.60
CA GLY A 83 -0.51 5.81 -0.16
C GLY A 83 -0.71 5.55 -1.64
N GLY A 84 0.37 5.29 -2.37
CA GLY A 84 0.35 4.86 -3.76
C GLY A 84 0.58 3.35 -3.91
N ASP A 85 0.72 2.88 -5.15
CA ASP A 85 0.88 1.47 -5.48
C ASP A 85 2.08 0.81 -4.79
N GLY A 86 3.21 1.51 -4.71
CA GLY A 86 4.38 1.03 -3.96
C GLY A 86 4.13 0.89 -2.45
N THR A 87 3.35 1.80 -1.85
CA THR A 87 2.94 1.68 -0.45
C THR A 87 2.08 0.44 -0.24
N PHE A 88 1.14 0.18 -1.16
CA PHE A 88 0.30 -1.02 -1.10
C PHE A 88 1.14 -2.29 -1.08
N VAL A 89 2.08 -2.44 -2.02
CA VAL A 89 2.94 -3.63 -2.12
C VAL A 89 3.80 -3.82 -0.88
N CYS A 90 4.45 -2.75 -0.40
CA CYS A 90 5.26 -2.82 0.82
C CYS A 90 4.44 -3.22 2.04
N CYS A 91 3.31 -2.57 2.28
CA CYS A 91 2.44 -2.88 3.41
C CYS A 91 1.85 -4.29 3.32
N LEU A 92 1.42 -4.73 2.12
CA LEU A 92 0.95 -6.09 1.91
C LEU A 92 2.03 -7.11 2.25
N THR A 93 3.26 -6.92 1.76
CA THR A 93 4.40 -7.80 2.05
C THR A 93 4.67 -7.88 3.55
N ASP A 94 4.67 -6.74 4.25
CA ASP A 94 4.89 -6.66 5.69
C ASP A 94 3.76 -7.37 6.47
N LEU A 95 2.50 -7.17 6.07
CA LEU A 95 1.33 -7.81 6.68
C LEU A 95 1.35 -9.33 6.48
N MET A 96 1.68 -9.80 5.28
CA MET A 96 1.80 -11.24 4.98
C MET A 96 2.89 -11.89 5.83
N ALA A 97 4.06 -11.25 5.92
CA ALA A 97 5.16 -11.74 6.75
C ALA A 97 4.78 -11.80 8.23
N ALA A 98 4.09 -10.78 8.75
CA ALA A 98 3.61 -10.74 10.13
C ALA A 98 2.54 -11.81 10.39
N ALA A 99 1.57 -11.98 9.47
CA ALA A 99 0.51 -12.98 9.56
C ALA A 99 1.09 -14.41 9.59
N ALA A 100 2.02 -14.71 8.68
CA ALA A 100 2.71 -16.00 8.64
C ALA A 100 3.49 -16.29 9.94
N ARG A 101 4.26 -15.30 10.42
CA ARG A 101 5.04 -15.46 11.66
C ARG A 101 4.17 -15.67 12.90
N LEU A 102 3.01 -15.03 12.97
CA LEU A 102 2.10 -15.10 14.11
C LEU A 102 1.06 -16.21 14.00
N GLY A 103 1.03 -16.97 12.88
CA GLY A 103 0.01 -17.99 12.62
C GLY A 103 -1.41 -17.40 12.59
N ARG A 104 -1.58 -16.16 12.11
CA ARG A 104 -2.87 -15.46 12.09
C ARG A 104 -3.32 -15.18 10.66
N PRO A 105 -4.64 -15.09 10.42
CA PRO A 105 -5.16 -14.78 9.10
C PRO A 105 -4.79 -13.35 8.68
N LEU A 106 -4.66 -13.15 7.38
CA LEU A 106 -4.49 -11.83 6.80
C LEU A 106 -5.83 -11.08 6.85
N PRO A 107 -5.87 -9.80 7.30
CA PRO A 107 -7.09 -9.00 7.25
C PRO A 107 -7.51 -8.70 5.80
N ARG A 108 -8.76 -8.34 5.60
CA ARG A 108 -9.19 -7.75 4.33
C ARG A 108 -8.45 -6.45 4.08
N LEU A 109 -8.06 -6.20 2.83
CA LEU A 109 -7.33 -5.00 2.47
C LEU A 109 -8.20 -4.05 1.66
N GLY A 110 -8.10 -2.78 1.98
CA GLY A 110 -8.63 -1.69 1.19
C GLY A 110 -7.53 -0.67 0.89
N VAL A 111 -7.79 0.23 -0.03
CA VAL A 111 -6.83 1.25 -0.46
C VAL A 111 -7.46 2.63 -0.34
N LEU A 112 -6.68 3.62 0.09
CA LEU A 112 -7.03 5.03 0.03
C LEU A 112 -6.13 5.71 -1.01
N ARG A 113 -6.72 6.45 -1.94
CA ARG A 113 -6.04 7.14 -3.06
C ARG A 113 -5.20 8.33 -2.59
N LEU A 114 -4.14 8.06 -1.83
CA LEU A 114 -3.28 9.09 -1.24
C LEU A 114 -1.87 9.13 -1.86
N GLY A 115 -1.61 8.35 -2.91
CA GLY A 115 -0.37 8.35 -3.68
C GLY A 115 -0.42 9.24 -4.90
N THR A 116 0.68 9.24 -5.67
CA THR A 116 0.78 9.93 -6.96
C THR A 116 0.15 9.12 -8.09
N GLY A 117 0.39 7.79 -8.14
CA GLY A 117 -0.14 6.86 -9.14
C GLY A 117 -1.56 6.41 -8.81
N ASN A 118 -1.70 5.47 -7.90
CA ASN A 118 -2.96 4.85 -7.46
C ASN A 118 -3.63 3.95 -8.51
N ALA A 119 -2.85 3.24 -9.33
CA ALA A 119 -3.38 2.34 -10.36
C ALA A 119 -4.26 1.24 -9.75
N ILE A 120 -3.83 0.62 -8.64
CA ILE A 120 -4.61 -0.38 -7.91
C ILE A 120 -5.94 0.21 -7.44
N ALA A 121 -5.91 1.41 -6.85
CA ALA A 121 -7.10 2.06 -6.34
C ALA A 121 -8.10 2.41 -7.46
N TYR A 122 -7.61 2.80 -8.63
CA TYR A 122 -8.46 2.99 -9.82
C TYR A 122 -9.06 1.68 -10.30
N TYR A 123 -8.26 0.61 -10.38
CA TYR A 123 -8.71 -0.70 -10.83
C TYR A 123 -9.85 -1.26 -9.95
N ILE A 124 -9.76 -1.09 -8.64
CA ILE A 124 -10.80 -1.57 -7.71
C ILE A 124 -11.93 -0.56 -7.45
N GLY A 125 -11.88 0.63 -8.08
CA GLY A 125 -12.96 1.62 -8.01
C GLY A 125 -13.03 2.42 -6.71
N VAL A 126 -11.88 2.67 -6.06
CA VAL A 126 -11.80 3.47 -4.83
C VAL A 126 -12.20 4.92 -5.10
N GLN A 127 -12.98 5.50 -4.18
CA GLN A 127 -13.42 6.89 -4.27
C GLN A 127 -12.26 7.89 -4.18
N PRO A 128 -12.40 9.09 -4.78
CA PRO A 128 -11.43 10.17 -4.60
C PRO A 128 -11.22 10.51 -3.12
N PRO A 129 -10.04 11.03 -2.71
CA PRO A 129 -9.72 11.33 -1.31
C PRO A 129 -10.38 12.64 -0.82
N THR A 130 -11.62 12.88 -1.23
CA THR A 130 -12.50 13.90 -0.70
C THR A 130 -13.05 13.47 0.66
N GLU A 131 -13.70 14.39 1.37
CA GLU A 131 -14.34 14.06 2.65
C GLU A 131 -15.36 12.93 2.51
N ARG A 132 -16.26 13.07 1.54
CA ARG A 132 -17.29 12.06 1.25
C ARG A 132 -16.67 10.73 0.80
N GLY A 133 -15.62 10.79 -0.02
CA GLY A 133 -14.94 9.58 -0.50
C GLY A 133 -14.26 8.82 0.64
N LEU A 134 -13.52 9.51 1.51
CA LEU A 134 -12.89 8.89 2.67
C LEU A 134 -13.91 8.32 3.66
N GLN A 135 -15.01 9.06 3.92
CA GLN A 135 -16.12 8.58 4.73
C GLN A 135 -16.71 7.29 4.14
N SER A 136 -16.95 7.27 2.84
CA SER A 136 -17.50 6.10 2.12
C SER A 136 -16.57 4.89 2.26
N GLU A 137 -15.26 5.05 2.07
CA GLU A 137 -14.30 3.95 2.19
C GLU A 137 -14.18 3.43 3.62
N ILE A 138 -14.19 4.30 4.64
CA ILE A 138 -14.21 3.91 6.05
C ILE A 138 -15.50 3.14 6.36
N THR A 139 -16.66 3.68 5.97
CA THR A 139 -17.96 3.02 6.20
C THR A 139 -18.03 1.65 5.55
N ARG A 140 -17.54 1.53 4.31
CA ARG A 140 -17.44 0.23 3.62
C ARG A 140 -16.52 -0.74 4.35
N ALA A 141 -15.36 -0.26 4.80
CA ALA A 141 -14.39 -1.08 5.52
C ALA A 141 -14.93 -1.61 6.86
N GLN A 142 -15.81 -0.87 7.52
CA GLN A 142 -16.46 -1.27 8.77
C GLN A 142 -17.50 -2.39 8.59
N GLN A 143 -18.00 -2.59 7.38
CA GLN A 143 -18.98 -3.64 7.09
C GLN A 143 -18.28 -4.99 6.98
N LEU A 144 -18.58 -5.93 7.87
CA LEU A 144 -18.00 -7.29 7.88
C LEU A 144 -18.25 -8.06 6.58
N HIS A 145 -19.39 -7.82 5.94
CA HIS A 145 -19.79 -8.50 4.70
C HIS A 145 -19.70 -7.60 3.47
N ALA A 146 -18.89 -6.52 3.52
CA ALA A 146 -18.66 -5.71 2.33
C ALA A 146 -18.10 -6.58 1.18
N PRO A 147 -18.53 -6.36 -0.06
CA PRO A 147 -18.01 -7.07 -1.21
C PRO A 147 -16.49 -6.95 -1.31
N VAL A 148 -15.82 -8.06 -1.53
CA VAL A 148 -14.39 -8.14 -1.79
C VAL A 148 -14.15 -8.56 -3.24
N ARG A 149 -13.00 -8.19 -3.77
CA ARG A 149 -12.51 -8.64 -5.08
C ARG A 149 -11.16 -9.30 -4.88
N ASP A 150 -10.93 -10.38 -5.59
CA ASP A 150 -9.59 -10.96 -5.67
C ASP A 150 -8.70 -10.03 -6.51
N LEU A 151 -7.53 -9.74 -5.98
CA LEU A 151 -6.49 -9.00 -6.69
C LEU A 151 -5.37 -9.98 -7.03
N PRO A 152 -5.29 -10.46 -8.28
CA PRO A 152 -4.17 -11.31 -8.69
C PRO A 152 -2.88 -10.51 -8.63
N LEU A 153 -1.85 -11.12 -8.06
CA LEU A 153 -0.52 -10.54 -7.93
C LEU A 153 0.48 -11.39 -8.69
N LEU A 154 1.44 -10.73 -9.28
CA LEU A 154 2.61 -11.37 -9.88
C LEU A 154 3.66 -11.59 -8.80
N LEU A 155 4.39 -12.70 -8.91
CA LEU A 155 5.60 -12.94 -8.13
C LEU A 155 6.80 -12.87 -9.07
N VAL A 156 7.61 -11.82 -8.94
CA VAL A 156 8.79 -11.59 -9.77
C VAL A 156 10.01 -11.55 -8.87
N ASP A 157 10.94 -12.48 -9.04
CA ASP A 157 12.14 -12.62 -8.21
C ASP A 157 11.85 -12.59 -6.71
N GLY A 158 10.80 -13.31 -6.29
CA GLY A 158 10.36 -13.37 -4.89
C GLY A 158 9.68 -12.10 -4.36
N LYS A 159 9.39 -11.12 -5.22
CA LYS A 159 8.70 -9.88 -4.86
C LYS A 159 7.30 -9.84 -5.46
N LEU A 160 6.34 -9.42 -4.66
CA LEU A 160 4.98 -9.21 -5.13
C LEU A 160 4.91 -7.96 -6.00
N ALA A 161 4.17 -8.04 -7.11
CA ALA A 161 3.88 -6.91 -7.96
C ALA A 161 2.41 -6.98 -8.44
N PRO A 162 1.66 -5.88 -8.39
CA PRO A 162 0.28 -5.85 -8.88
C PRO A 162 0.20 -5.80 -10.41
N PHE A 163 1.27 -5.36 -11.05
CA PHE A 163 1.44 -5.30 -12.50
C PHE A 163 2.93 -5.28 -12.84
N ALA A 164 3.27 -5.71 -14.05
CA ALA A 164 4.61 -5.60 -14.60
C ALA A 164 4.52 -5.05 -16.02
N GLY A 165 5.48 -4.20 -16.37
CA GLY A 165 5.66 -3.67 -17.72
C GLY A 165 6.98 -4.11 -18.31
N THR A 166 7.05 -4.20 -19.63
CA THR A 166 8.29 -4.52 -20.38
C THR A 166 8.48 -3.51 -21.50
N GLY A 167 9.70 -3.44 -22.03
CA GLY A 167 10.02 -2.56 -23.15
C GLY A 167 9.99 -1.08 -22.74
N LEU A 168 9.24 -0.25 -23.47
CA LEU A 168 9.20 1.19 -23.28
C LEU A 168 8.81 1.61 -21.86
N ASP A 169 7.88 0.89 -21.23
CA ASP A 169 7.45 1.19 -19.85
C ASP A 169 8.61 1.03 -18.86
N SER A 170 9.41 -0.03 -18.98
CA SER A 170 10.61 -0.23 -18.16
C SER A 170 11.62 0.89 -18.39
N GLN A 171 11.86 1.27 -19.63
CA GLN A 171 12.79 2.32 -20.00
C GLN A 171 12.38 3.67 -19.41
N ILE A 172 11.09 4.02 -19.51
CA ILE A 172 10.55 5.26 -18.92
C ILE A 172 10.74 5.29 -17.39
N LEU A 173 10.54 4.16 -16.71
CA LEU A 173 10.74 4.07 -15.26
C LEU A 173 12.22 4.21 -14.88
N ASP A 174 13.12 3.59 -15.62
CA ASP A 174 14.56 3.72 -15.40
C ASP A 174 15.06 5.15 -15.64
N ASP A 175 14.58 5.79 -16.70
CA ASP A 175 14.89 7.18 -17.04
C ASP A 175 14.32 8.14 -15.99
N TYR A 176 13.12 7.89 -15.49
CA TYR A 176 12.54 8.64 -14.38
C TYR A 176 13.36 8.50 -13.10
N ALA A 177 13.78 7.29 -12.75
CA ALA A 177 14.63 7.05 -11.60
C ALA A 177 16.01 7.73 -11.73
N ALA A 178 16.60 7.70 -12.92
CA ALA A 178 17.87 8.36 -13.20
C ALA A 178 17.75 9.89 -13.15
N THR A 179 16.69 10.45 -13.74
CA THR A 179 16.38 11.89 -13.72
C THR A 179 16.15 12.38 -12.29
N THR A 180 15.38 11.63 -11.48
CA THR A 180 15.13 11.97 -10.08
C THR A 180 16.45 12.02 -9.29
N ARG A 181 17.29 10.99 -9.42
CA ARG A 181 18.62 10.96 -8.77
C ARG A 181 19.52 12.13 -9.19
N ALA A 182 19.47 12.52 -10.45
CA ALA A 182 20.24 13.66 -10.96
C ALA A 182 19.75 15.00 -10.36
N LEU A 183 18.44 15.20 -10.32
CA LEU A 183 17.81 16.38 -9.73
C LEU A 183 18.05 16.49 -8.22
N ASP A 184 18.04 15.38 -7.52
CA ASP A 184 18.32 15.32 -6.07
C ASP A 184 19.80 15.71 -5.77
N ARG A 185 20.75 15.31 -6.63
CA ARG A 185 22.17 15.67 -6.51
C ARG A 185 22.43 17.18 -6.66
N VAL A 186 21.63 17.86 -7.47
CA VAL A 186 21.76 19.33 -7.69
C VAL A 186 20.80 20.14 -6.80
N GLY A 187 20.16 19.50 -5.81
CA GLY A 187 19.30 20.17 -4.84
C GLY A 187 17.92 20.59 -5.38
N LEU A 188 17.59 20.25 -6.61
CA LEU A 188 16.31 20.59 -7.25
C LEU A 188 15.21 19.54 -7.00
N GLY A 189 15.56 18.43 -6.39
CA GLY A 189 14.66 17.32 -6.15
C GLY A 189 13.44 17.65 -5.27
N SER A 190 13.59 18.53 -4.29
CA SER A 190 12.49 18.95 -3.42
C SER A 190 11.56 20.00 -4.05
N VAL A 191 12.04 20.72 -5.07
CA VAL A 191 11.33 21.85 -5.71
C VAL A 191 10.44 21.38 -6.86
N LEU A 192 10.87 20.35 -7.60
CA LEU A 192 10.15 19.85 -8.76
C LEU A 192 9.18 18.73 -8.38
N GLY A 193 7.90 18.93 -8.63
CA GLY A 193 6.87 17.91 -8.44
C GLY A 193 7.09 16.66 -9.31
N SER A 194 6.59 15.51 -8.87
CA SER A 194 6.74 14.21 -9.56
C SER A 194 6.29 14.23 -11.02
N GLY A 195 5.24 15.00 -11.35
CA GLY A 195 4.77 15.16 -12.74
C GLY A 195 5.81 15.83 -13.63
N VAL A 196 6.46 16.90 -13.15
CA VAL A 196 7.51 17.60 -13.89
C VAL A 196 8.72 16.69 -14.11
N ARG A 197 9.12 15.93 -13.10
CA ARG A 197 10.23 14.94 -13.21
C ARG A 197 9.91 13.86 -14.24
N TYR A 198 8.66 13.37 -14.24
CA TYR A 198 8.21 12.39 -15.22
C TYR A 198 8.25 12.96 -16.65
N THR A 199 7.73 14.16 -16.86
CA THR A 199 7.77 14.83 -18.17
C THR A 199 9.20 15.07 -18.65
N LEU A 200 10.11 15.46 -17.76
CA LEU A 200 11.54 15.63 -18.07
C LEU A 200 12.20 14.30 -18.42
N ALA A 201 11.89 13.22 -17.71
CA ALA A 201 12.43 11.90 -18.00
C ALA A 201 12.00 11.43 -19.40
N VAL A 202 10.70 11.51 -19.69
CA VAL A 202 10.15 11.12 -20.99
C VAL A 202 10.70 12.02 -22.12
N GLY A 203 10.68 13.33 -21.95
CA GLY A 203 11.06 14.27 -23.01
C GLY A 203 12.56 14.35 -23.30
N LEU A 204 13.42 14.06 -22.31
CA LEU A 204 14.87 14.18 -22.46
C LEU A 204 15.59 12.85 -22.71
N ARG A 205 14.98 11.74 -22.37
CA ARG A 205 15.67 10.44 -22.40
C ARG A 205 14.92 9.32 -23.10
N SER A 206 13.57 9.26 -22.94
CA SER A 206 12.80 8.12 -23.43
C SER A 206 12.28 8.31 -24.86
N VAL A 207 12.27 9.53 -25.37
CA VAL A 207 11.90 9.84 -26.76
C VAL A 207 13.17 10.28 -27.48
N PRO A 208 13.63 9.53 -28.51
CA PRO A 208 14.79 9.90 -29.33
C PRO A 208 14.58 11.16 -30.16
#